data_d7876725f645c7a3db791738bf269d14
#
_entry.id   d7876725f645c7a3db791738bf269d14
#
_cell.length_a   1.000
_cell.length_b   1.000
_cell.length_c   1.000
_cell.angle_alpha   90.00
_cell.angle_beta   90.00
_cell.angle_gamma   90.00
#
_symmetry.space_group_name_H-M   'P 1'
#
loop_
_entity.id
_entity.type
_entity.pdbx_description
1 polymer ?
#
loop_
_entity_poly.entity_id
_entity_poly.type
_entity_poly.pdbx_seq_one_letter_code
_entity_poly.pdbx_strand_id
1 'polypeptide(L)'
;MPEAEQRAVGKFLRRMLPILVLMLLVNQMDRTNVGFVQDELRADVGVSATAYGLGAGLFFIGYALFEVPSNMWLERFGARIWLTRIMITWGAVIVAMCFIHNVWMFYALRFLLGVAEAGFFPGVLLYFTQWLPDSSRGRASAIFLGGSATAYIVTGPITGALLELHGAGGIAGWRWMFALEGAFSILVGFIAGFFLVSRIQDAKWLTQEEKDALIEAVARDKEARDRAPSVSRWKLILHPQVAVLTAVFFAMALTGYAITFWLPSLVEEIGGLSPFQIGLLSAIPWICAVIAMYTMSHFTDRAPDRRPYLAIALVLSATGTFLATLGSPWFGLVALTLAAVGGKCAATLFWPMAQSGLDLKIAAPGLALVNSIGNLGGFVSPTLFGYLKDTTGSTNGGLYTLSAASVLAVVGVAFVRHTKRGMRGGTGAGTTAVVGKPVAGEAR
;
A
#
# COMPACT_ATOMS: atom_id res chain seq x y z
N MET A 1 15.61 16.07 -19.94
CA MET A 1 15.41 17.08 -18.88
C MET A 1 16.52 18.11 -18.95
N PRO A 2 16.23 19.41 -18.87
CA PRO A 2 17.23 20.46 -18.71
C PRO A 2 18.08 20.20 -17.46
N GLU A 3 19.34 20.64 -17.46
CA GLU A 3 20.27 20.35 -16.37
C GLU A 3 19.82 20.92 -15.01
N ALA A 4 19.24 22.13 -15.02
CA ALA A 4 18.66 22.74 -13.82
C ALA A 4 17.51 21.92 -13.21
N GLU A 5 16.60 21.40 -14.06
CA GLU A 5 15.48 20.52 -13.67
C GLU A 5 16.03 19.23 -13.04
N GLN A 6 17.04 18.61 -13.64
CA GLN A 6 17.66 17.39 -13.13
C GLN A 6 18.32 17.60 -11.76
N ARG A 7 19.05 18.72 -11.58
CA ARG A 7 19.63 19.12 -10.29
C ARG A 7 18.57 19.34 -9.23
N ALA A 8 17.46 20.03 -9.56
CA ALA A 8 16.36 20.30 -8.65
C ALA A 8 15.68 19.01 -8.18
N VAL A 9 15.36 18.10 -9.11
CA VAL A 9 14.81 16.77 -8.81
C VAL A 9 15.77 15.97 -7.91
N GLY A 10 17.06 15.97 -8.21
CA GLY A 10 18.08 15.30 -7.40
C GLY A 10 18.14 15.82 -5.97
N LYS A 11 18.01 17.13 -5.76
CA LYS A 11 17.95 17.75 -4.41
C LYS A 11 16.66 17.36 -3.68
N PHE A 12 15.50 17.33 -4.36
CA PHE A 12 14.25 16.85 -3.78
C PHE A 12 14.36 15.40 -3.30
N LEU A 13 14.86 14.51 -4.14
CA LEU A 13 15.02 13.09 -3.79
C LEU A 13 15.97 12.87 -2.60
N ARG A 14 16.95 13.74 -2.40
CA ARG A 14 17.89 13.63 -1.26
C ARG A 14 17.37 14.26 0.02
N ARG A 15 16.54 15.30 -0.04
CA ARG A 15 16.10 16.08 1.13
C ARG A 15 14.69 15.77 1.60
N MET A 16 13.73 15.66 0.66
CA MET A 16 12.32 15.49 0.99
C MET A 16 11.91 14.01 1.05
N LEU A 17 12.42 13.21 0.10
CA LEU A 17 12.01 11.83 -0.01
C LEU A 17 12.37 10.96 1.21
N PRO A 18 13.56 11.09 1.87
CA PRO A 18 13.89 10.30 3.06
C PRO A 18 12.90 10.53 4.21
N ILE A 19 12.47 11.78 4.43
CA ILE A 19 11.46 12.10 5.45
C ILE A 19 10.12 11.45 5.11
N LEU A 20 9.69 11.52 3.85
CA LEU A 20 8.44 10.89 3.42
C LEU A 20 8.48 9.36 3.53
N VAL A 21 9.64 8.75 3.25
CA VAL A 21 9.87 7.31 3.44
C VAL A 21 9.82 6.96 4.93
N LEU A 22 10.44 7.76 5.82
CA LEU A 22 10.37 7.57 7.27
C LEU A 22 8.93 7.68 7.77
N MET A 23 8.18 8.68 7.31
CA MET A 23 6.76 8.82 7.64
C MET A 23 5.95 7.60 7.20
N LEU A 24 6.21 7.05 6.00
CA LEU A 24 5.54 5.84 5.53
C LEU A 24 5.94 4.60 6.33
N LEU A 25 7.21 4.48 6.72
CA LEU A 25 7.68 3.39 7.57
C LEU A 25 6.93 3.39 8.90
N VAL A 26 6.87 4.52 9.58
CA VAL A 26 6.13 4.70 10.85
C VAL A 26 4.65 4.42 10.64
N ASN A 27 4.06 4.92 9.56
CA ASN A 27 2.66 4.67 9.20
C ASN A 27 2.34 3.17 9.09
N GLN A 28 3.19 2.42 8.41
CA GLN A 28 2.98 0.97 8.25
C GLN A 28 3.23 0.20 9.56
N MET A 29 4.17 0.66 10.39
CA MET A 29 4.41 0.12 11.73
C MET A 29 3.17 0.25 12.59
N ASP A 30 2.60 1.45 12.68
CA ASP A 30 1.41 1.75 13.49
C ASP A 30 0.13 1.02 13.00
N ARG A 31 0.08 0.68 11.71
CA ARG A 31 -1.01 -0.16 11.16
C ARG A 31 -0.92 -1.61 11.58
N THR A 32 0.30 -2.13 11.72
CA THR A 32 0.54 -3.57 11.90
C THR A 32 0.79 -3.97 13.34
N ASN A 33 1.21 -3.02 14.21
CA ASN A 33 1.55 -3.25 15.61
C ASN A 33 0.41 -3.91 16.42
N VAL A 34 -0.84 -3.56 16.12
CA VAL A 34 -2.01 -4.14 16.79
C VAL A 34 -2.09 -5.67 16.62
N GLY A 35 -1.47 -6.22 15.55
CA GLY A 35 -1.39 -7.66 15.32
C GLY A 35 -0.58 -8.42 16.38
N PHE A 36 0.33 -7.72 17.06
CA PHE A 36 1.21 -8.31 18.09
C PHE A 36 0.61 -8.33 19.50
N VAL A 37 -0.53 -7.68 19.70
CA VAL A 37 -1.12 -7.49 21.05
C VAL A 37 -2.51 -8.08 21.18
N GLN A 38 -2.88 -9.00 20.29
CA GLN A 38 -4.22 -9.58 20.26
C GLN A 38 -4.51 -10.36 21.55
N ASP A 39 -3.59 -11.22 21.96
CA ASP A 39 -3.80 -12.09 23.11
C ASP A 39 -3.69 -11.33 24.42
N GLU A 40 -2.84 -10.31 24.53
CA GLU A 40 -2.79 -9.39 25.67
C GLU A 40 -4.07 -8.55 25.78
N LEU A 41 -4.59 -8.02 24.68
CA LEU A 41 -5.87 -7.30 24.70
C LEU A 41 -7.04 -8.21 25.08
N ARG A 42 -6.97 -9.49 24.73
CA ARG A 42 -7.96 -10.49 25.16
C ARG A 42 -7.86 -10.74 26.65
N ALA A 43 -6.65 -10.91 27.17
CA ALA A 43 -6.42 -11.20 28.60
C ALA A 43 -6.75 -10.01 29.51
N ASP A 44 -6.28 -8.80 29.14
CA ASP A 44 -6.34 -7.61 30.00
C ASP A 44 -7.65 -6.83 29.86
N VAL A 45 -8.27 -6.85 28.66
CA VAL A 45 -9.39 -5.98 28.28
C VAL A 45 -10.65 -6.76 27.89
N GLY A 46 -10.51 -8.07 27.64
CA GLY A 46 -11.62 -8.92 27.20
C GLY A 46 -11.97 -8.75 25.71
N VAL A 47 -11.03 -8.32 24.88
CA VAL A 47 -11.22 -8.17 23.43
C VAL A 47 -11.19 -9.56 22.79
N SER A 48 -12.36 -10.12 22.39
CA SER A 48 -12.42 -11.41 21.70
C SER A 48 -11.78 -11.33 20.31
N ALA A 49 -11.55 -12.47 19.65
CA ALA A 49 -10.99 -12.48 18.30
C ALA A 49 -11.92 -11.76 17.29
N THR A 50 -13.24 -11.89 17.43
CA THR A 50 -14.23 -11.15 16.65
C THR A 50 -14.12 -9.64 16.91
N ALA A 51 -14.05 -9.24 18.20
CA ALA A 51 -13.92 -7.84 18.58
C ALA A 51 -12.60 -7.24 18.07
N TYR A 52 -11.50 -7.99 18.15
CA TYR A 52 -10.22 -7.60 17.58
C TYR A 52 -10.32 -7.39 16.06
N GLY A 53 -10.85 -8.37 15.35
CA GLY A 53 -11.02 -8.30 13.90
C GLY A 53 -11.89 -7.12 13.46
N LEU A 54 -13.01 -6.87 14.18
CA LEU A 54 -13.89 -5.73 13.93
C LEU A 54 -13.16 -4.40 14.19
N GLY A 55 -12.42 -4.28 15.30
CA GLY A 55 -11.63 -3.09 15.61
C GLY A 55 -10.55 -2.82 14.56
N ALA A 56 -9.83 -3.87 14.13
CA ALA A 56 -8.87 -3.77 13.03
C ALA A 56 -9.53 -3.30 11.73
N GLY A 57 -10.75 -3.79 11.45
CA GLY A 57 -11.55 -3.39 10.30
C GLY A 57 -12.07 -1.96 10.37
N LEU A 58 -12.55 -1.50 11.54
CA LEU A 58 -13.08 -0.13 11.74
C LEU A 58 -12.09 0.97 11.37
N PHE A 59 -10.81 0.70 11.46
CA PHE A 59 -9.76 1.57 10.95
C PHE A 59 -9.98 1.89 9.46
N PHE A 60 -10.25 0.88 8.62
CA PHE A 60 -10.45 1.07 7.18
C PHE A 60 -11.71 1.87 6.86
N ILE A 61 -12.76 1.74 7.67
CA ILE A 61 -13.98 2.54 7.52
C ILE A 61 -13.69 4.01 7.82
N GLY A 62 -13.03 4.31 8.95
CA GLY A 62 -12.60 5.67 9.29
C GLY A 62 -11.71 6.27 8.20
N TYR A 63 -10.72 5.51 7.74
CA TYR A 63 -9.82 5.89 6.67
C TYR A 63 -10.56 6.23 5.37
N ALA A 64 -11.44 5.35 4.89
CA ALA A 64 -12.15 5.52 3.63
C ALA A 64 -13.11 6.72 3.64
N LEU A 65 -13.80 6.97 4.76
CA LEU A 65 -14.72 8.10 4.89
C LEU A 65 -14.00 9.45 4.85
N PHE A 66 -12.78 9.52 5.39
CA PHE A 66 -12.07 10.79 5.54
C PHE A 66 -10.92 10.97 4.52
N GLU A 67 -10.63 9.99 3.68
CA GLU A 67 -9.55 10.07 2.68
C GLU A 67 -9.74 11.25 1.72
N VAL A 68 -10.93 11.40 1.13
CA VAL A 68 -11.23 12.49 0.18
C VAL A 68 -11.24 13.85 0.87
N PRO A 69 -11.99 14.08 1.98
CA PRO A 69 -11.95 15.34 2.71
C PRO A 69 -10.53 15.73 3.14
N SER A 70 -9.74 14.79 3.62
CA SER A 70 -8.36 15.02 4.06
C SER A 70 -7.48 15.53 2.92
N ASN A 71 -7.60 14.95 1.72
CA ASN A 71 -6.83 15.40 0.56
C ASN A 71 -7.28 16.81 0.08
N MET A 72 -8.57 17.12 0.14
CA MET A 72 -9.05 18.49 -0.14
C MET A 72 -8.46 19.52 0.83
N TRP A 73 -8.34 19.16 2.09
CA TRP A 73 -7.70 20.01 3.10
C TRP A 73 -6.19 20.13 2.87
N LEU A 74 -5.52 19.05 2.43
CA LEU A 74 -4.11 19.09 2.04
C LEU A 74 -3.86 20.11 0.91
N GLU A 75 -4.72 20.15 -0.10
CA GLU A 75 -4.63 21.15 -1.18
C GLU A 75 -4.81 22.58 -0.66
N ARG A 76 -5.72 22.78 0.30
CA ARG A 76 -6.02 24.11 0.87
C ARG A 76 -4.95 24.61 1.82
N PHE A 77 -4.45 23.76 2.74
CA PHE A 77 -3.52 24.16 3.79
C PHE A 77 -2.05 23.93 3.43
N GLY A 78 -1.80 23.18 2.36
CA GLY A 78 -0.47 22.78 1.91
C GLY A 78 0.07 21.53 2.61
N ALA A 79 0.92 20.80 1.88
CA ALA A 79 1.39 19.49 2.29
C ALA A 79 2.16 19.51 3.63
N ARG A 80 3.02 20.51 3.87
CA ARG A 80 3.79 20.64 5.11
C ARG A 80 2.88 20.62 6.35
N ILE A 81 1.90 21.52 6.38
CA ILE A 81 1.01 21.67 7.54
C ILE A 81 0.14 20.43 7.68
N TRP A 82 -0.44 19.96 6.57
CA TRP A 82 -1.43 18.90 6.62
C TRP A 82 -0.83 17.52 6.92
N LEU A 83 0.29 17.15 6.29
CA LEU A 83 0.98 15.88 6.59
C LEU A 83 1.55 15.88 8.02
N THR A 84 2.08 17.00 8.50
CA THR A 84 2.50 17.16 9.91
C THR A 84 1.33 16.92 10.85
N ARG A 85 0.17 17.57 10.59
CA ARG A 85 -1.05 17.39 11.40
C ARG A 85 -1.47 15.92 11.40
N ILE A 86 -1.51 15.27 10.24
CA ILE A 86 -1.86 13.85 10.12
C ILE A 86 -0.96 13.02 11.05
N MET A 87 0.38 13.15 10.96
CA MET A 87 1.33 12.41 11.79
C MET A 87 1.10 12.63 13.30
N ILE A 88 0.96 13.88 13.72
CA ILE A 88 0.79 14.21 15.13
C ILE A 88 -0.55 13.70 15.66
N THR A 89 -1.64 13.85 14.91
CA THR A 89 -2.97 13.41 15.36
C THR A 89 -3.08 11.89 15.41
N TRP A 90 -2.54 11.16 14.42
CA TRP A 90 -2.59 9.71 14.51
C TRP A 90 -1.67 9.20 15.63
N GLY A 91 -0.45 9.77 15.80
CA GLY A 91 0.44 9.39 16.89
C GLY A 91 -0.21 9.63 18.26
N ALA A 92 -0.95 10.75 18.43
CA ALA A 92 -1.72 10.99 19.64
C ALA A 92 -2.83 9.96 19.89
N VAL A 93 -3.50 9.48 18.84
CA VAL A 93 -4.49 8.39 18.95
C VAL A 93 -3.80 7.07 19.33
N ILE A 94 -2.62 6.77 18.77
CA ILE A 94 -1.83 5.59 19.15
C ILE A 94 -1.42 5.68 20.63
N VAL A 95 -0.92 6.83 21.10
CA VAL A 95 -0.65 7.02 22.54
C VAL A 95 -1.92 6.82 23.37
N ALA A 96 -3.07 7.31 22.91
CA ALA A 96 -4.34 7.11 23.61
C ALA A 96 -4.74 5.61 23.69
N MET A 97 -4.28 4.76 22.77
CA MET A 97 -4.54 3.32 22.83
C MET A 97 -3.89 2.66 24.03
N CYS A 98 -2.84 3.22 24.64
CA CYS A 98 -2.26 2.67 25.87
C CYS A 98 -3.23 2.70 27.06
N PHE A 99 -4.30 3.52 26.99
CA PHE A 99 -5.33 3.65 28.03
C PHE A 99 -6.58 2.81 27.78
N ILE A 100 -6.57 1.92 26.77
CA ILE A 100 -7.71 1.02 26.52
C ILE A 100 -8.03 0.19 27.74
N HIS A 101 -9.29 0.20 28.18
CA HIS A 101 -9.81 -0.56 29.30
C HIS A 101 -11.13 -1.28 29.00
N ASN A 102 -11.70 -1.11 27.81
CA ASN A 102 -12.87 -1.84 27.34
C ASN A 102 -12.92 -1.90 25.81
N VAL A 103 -13.74 -2.81 25.28
CA VAL A 103 -13.90 -3.07 23.85
C VAL A 103 -14.40 -1.85 23.07
N TRP A 104 -15.31 -1.06 23.66
CA TRP A 104 -15.85 0.13 22.97
C TRP A 104 -14.80 1.22 22.76
N MET A 105 -13.93 1.41 23.75
CA MET A 105 -12.80 2.33 23.61
C MET A 105 -11.82 1.85 22.53
N PHE A 106 -11.57 0.54 22.46
CA PHE A 106 -10.78 -0.05 21.37
C PHE A 106 -11.38 0.27 20.01
N TYR A 107 -12.69 0.05 19.81
CA TYR A 107 -13.38 0.37 18.57
C TYR A 107 -13.30 1.86 18.22
N ALA A 108 -13.58 2.73 19.18
CA ALA A 108 -13.55 4.17 18.98
C ALA A 108 -12.14 4.65 18.57
N LEU A 109 -11.10 4.19 19.26
CA LEU A 109 -9.73 4.58 18.95
C LEU A 109 -9.24 4.01 17.60
N ARG A 110 -9.61 2.78 17.25
CA ARG A 110 -9.31 2.21 15.92
C ARG A 110 -9.99 2.98 14.79
N PHE A 111 -11.25 3.37 14.96
CA PHE A 111 -11.95 4.23 14.00
C PHE A 111 -11.28 5.61 13.90
N LEU A 112 -11.01 6.25 15.05
CA LEU A 112 -10.34 7.57 15.09
C LEU A 112 -8.94 7.52 14.50
N LEU A 113 -8.21 6.41 14.67
CA LEU A 113 -6.91 6.21 14.04
C LEU A 113 -7.05 6.23 12.51
N GLY A 114 -8.05 5.53 11.96
CA GLY A 114 -8.35 5.57 10.54
C GLY A 114 -8.67 6.98 10.04
N VAL A 115 -9.49 7.73 10.78
CA VAL A 115 -9.81 9.14 10.49
C VAL A 115 -8.56 10.03 10.53
N ALA A 116 -7.73 9.87 11.55
CA ALA A 116 -6.53 10.70 11.75
C ALA A 116 -5.47 10.45 10.66
N GLU A 117 -5.32 9.19 10.23
CA GLU A 117 -4.35 8.77 9.21
C GLU A 117 -4.84 8.99 7.78
N ALA A 118 -6.16 9.18 7.61
CA ALA A 118 -6.77 9.32 6.30
C ALA A 118 -6.12 10.43 5.47
N GLY A 119 -5.84 10.10 4.20
CA GLY A 119 -5.23 11.03 3.25
C GLY A 119 -3.70 11.10 3.31
N PHE A 120 -3.01 10.38 4.20
CA PHE A 120 -1.55 10.39 4.23
C PHE A 120 -0.95 9.88 2.91
N PHE A 121 -1.24 8.64 2.56
CA PHE A 121 -0.66 8.00 1.37
C PHE A 121 -1.02 8.74 0.06
N PRO A 122 -2.31 8.99 -0.28
CA PRO A 122 -2.65 9.75 -1.47
C PRO A 122 -2.17 11.21 -1.39
N GLY A 123 -2.07 11.79 -0.20
CA GLY A 123 -1.52 13.13 0.02
C GLY A 123 -0.04 13.23 -0.34
N VAL A 124 0.77 12.22 -0.03
CA VAL A 124 2.17 12.17 -0.46
C VAL A 124 2.27 12.02 -1.98
N LEU A 125 1.43 11.18 -2.59
CA LEU A 125 1.40 11.06 -4.06
C LEU A 125 0.97 12.37 -4.72
N LEU A 126 -0.01 13.09 -4.16
CA LEU A 126 -0.41 14.41 -4.60
C LEU A 126 0.75 15.41 -4.45
N TYR A 127 1.48 15.38 -3.33
CA TYR A 127 2.67 16.19 -3.12
C TYR A 127 3.74 15.93 -4.20
N PHE A 128 3.96 14.68 -4.59
CA PHE A 128 4.84 14.38 -5.73
C PHE A 128 4.38 15.02 -7.04
N THR A 129 3.07 15.11 -7.28
CA THR A 129 2.56 15.76 -8.49
C THR A 129 2.75 17.28 -8.48
N GLN A 130 2.89 17.89 -7.31
CA GLN A 130 3.13 19.33 -7.14
C GLN A 130 4.63 19.69 -7.22
N TRP A 131 5.51 18.72 -7.01
CA TRP A 131 6.96 18.94 -6.94
C TRP A 131 7.76 18.31 -8.07
N LEU A 132 7.27 17.23 -8.64
CA LEU A 132 8.04 16.41 -9.58
C LEU A 132 7.36 16.34 -10.95
N PRO A 133 8.12 16.51 -12.05
CA PRO A 133 7.64 16.22 -13.38
C PRO A 133 7.33 14.72 -13.55
N ASP A 134 6.43 14.38 -14.48
CA ASP A 134 5.97 13.01 -14.75
C ASP A 134 7.11 12.03 -14.97
N SER A 135 8.18 12.47 -15.64
CA SER A 135 9.40 11.69 -15.92
C SER A 135 10.12 11.19 -14.66
N SER A 136 10.02 11.92 -13.54
CA SER A 136 10.73 11.63 -12.29
C SER A 136 9.83 11.08 -11.19
N ARG A 137 8.51 11.23 -11.34
CA ARG A 137 7.49 10.84 -10.35
C ARG A 137 7.49 9.34 -10.10
N GLY A 138 7.66 8.53 -11.16
CA GLY A 138 7.73 7.08 -11.05
C GLY A 138 8.88 6.62 -10.15
N ARG A 139 10.06 7.24 -10.28
CA ARG A 139 11.23 6.92 -9.43
C ARG A 139 11.00 7.29 -7.97
N ALA A 140 10.45 8.47 -7.70
CA ALA A 140 10.13 8.91 -6.33
C ALA A 140 9.10 7.98 -5.68
N SER A 141 8.04 7.62 -6.40
CA SER A 141 7.01 6.69 -5.93
C SER A 141 7.57 5.29 -5.66
N ALA A 142 8.46 4.78 -6.50
CA ALA A 142 9.09 3.47 -6.29
C ALA A 142 9.95 3.44 -5.01
N ILE A 143 10.74 4.49 -4.75
CA ILE A 143 11.54 4.61 -3.53
C ILE A 143 10.62 4.75 -2.31
N PHE A 144 9.58 5.58 -2.40
CA PHE A 144 8.59 5.76 -1.33
C PHE A 144 7.90 4.44 -0.98
N LEU A 145 7.39 3.71 -1.97
CA LEU A 145 6.76 2.40 -1.77
C LEU A 145 7.73 1.34 -1.23
N GLY A 146 9.01 1.43 -1.57
CA GLY A 146 10.07 0.57 -0.99
C GLY A 146 10.16 0.72 0.53
N GLY A 147 9.87 1.91 1.07
CA GLY A 147 9.77 2.14 2.52
C GLY A 147 8.68 1.30 3.19
N SER A 148 7.55 1.06 2.52
CA SER A 148 6.49 0.18 3.02
C SER A 148 6.97 -1.28 3.17
N ALA A 149 7.72 -1.78 2.19
CA ALA A 149 8.27 -3.14 2.27
C ALA A 149 9.26 -3.29 3.43
N THR A 150 10.11 -2.27 3.66
CA THR A 150 11.05 -2.23 4.79
C THR A 150 10.29 -2.19 6.12
N ALA A 151 9.19 -1.46 6.21
CA ALA A 151 8.38 -1.37 7.42
C ALA A 151 7.89 -2.73 7.90
N TYR A 152 7.37 -3.58 7.02
CA TYR A 152 6.93 -4.93 7.39
C TYR A 152 8.04 -5.81 7.98
N ILE A 153 9.29 -5.58 7.56
CA ILE A 153 10.45 -6.31 8.06
C ILE A 153 10.85 -5.83 9.46
N VAL A 154 10.86 -4.51 9.68
CA VAL A 154 11.38 -3.93 10.93
C VAL A 154 10.34 -3.82 12.03
N THR A 155 9.05 -3.79 11.69
CA THR A 155 7.97 -3.65 12.69
C THR A 155 7.99 -4.80 13.69
N GLY A 156 8.04 -6.05 13.23
CA GLY A 156 8.01 -7.21 14.10
C GLY A 156 9.07 -7.16 15.21
N PRO A 157 10.37 -7.07 14.87
CA PRO A 157 11.42 -6.97 15.87
C PRO A 157 11.30 -5.75 16.80
N ILE A 158 10.91 -4.58 16.29
CA ILE A 158 10.75 -3.37 17.11
C ILE A 158 9.60 -3.54 18.09
N THR A 159 8.42 -3.89 17.59
CA THR A 159 7.22 -4.10 18.41
C THR A 159 7.45 -5.21 19.43
N GLY A 160 8.05 -6.33 19.04
CA GLY A 160 8.39 -7.42 19.94
C GLY A 160 9.33 -7.00 21.06
N ALA A 161 10.38 -6.21 20.75
CA ALA A 161 11.28 -5.67 21.77
C ALA A 161 10.56 -4.70 22.74
N LEU A 162 9.60 -3.91 22.27
CA LEU A 162 8.82 -3.03 23.13
C LEU A 162 7.86 -3.82 24.05
N LEU A 163 7.33 -4.94 23.59
CA LEU A 163 6.49 -5.83 24.40
C LEU A 163 7.26 -6.49 25.56
N GLU A 164 8.59 -6.70 25.42
CA GLU A 164 9.43 -7.20 26.50
C GLU A 164 9.54 -6.24 27.71
N LEU A 165 9.10 -4.98 27.55
CA LEU A 165 8.97 -4.05 28.67
C LEU A 165 7.81 -4.38 29.61
N HIS A 166 7.13 -5.52 29.41
CA HIS A 166 6.05 -5.99 30.28
C HIS A 166 6.49 -6.03 31.76
N GLY A 167 5.70 -5.42 32.64
CA GLY A 167 6.02 -5.31 34.06
C GLY A 167 6.93 -4.13 34.45
N ALA A 168 7.57 -3.47 33.50
CA ALA A 168 8.34 -2.26 33.80
C ALA A 168 7.41 -1.15 34.32
N GLY A 169 7.70 -0.64 35.50
CA GLY A 169 6.84 0.34 36.17
C GLY A 169 5.43 -0.17 36.51
N GLY A 170 5.22 -1.48 36.54
CA GLY A 170 3.89 -2.08 36.78
C GLY A 170 2.92 -1.98 35.62
N ILE A 171 3.43 -1.68 34.42
CA ILE A 171 2.64 -1.41 33.18
C ILE A 171 2.76 -2.61 32.23
N ALA A 172 1.65 -3.02 31.59
CA ALA A 172 1.63 -4.07 30.60
C ALA A 172 2.46 -3.68 29.36
N GLY A 173 3.16 -4.65 28.72
CA GLY A 173 4.03 -4.42 27.58
C GLY A 173 3.33 -3.76 26.40
N TRP A 174 2.09 -4.15 26.08
CA TRP A 174 1.30 -3.56 25.00
C TRP A 174 0.99 -2.07 25.22
N ARG A 175 0.89 -1.62 26.49
CA ARG A 175 0.72 -0.19 26.80
C ARG A 175 2.00 0.59 26.52
N TRP A 176 3.17 0.03 26.85
CA TRP A 176 4.47 0.61 26.49
C TRP A 176 4.64 0.70 24.98
N MET A 177 4.30 -0.36 24.27
CA MET A 177 4.36 -0.39 22.80
C MET A 177 3.56 0.77 22.19
N PHE A 178 2.26 0.90 22.51
CA PHE A 178 1.44 2.00 21.96
C PHE A 178 1.94 3.38 22.41
N ALA A 179 2.38 3.54 23.65
CA ALA A 179 2.89 4.82 24.14
C ALA A 179 4.17 5.25 23.39
N LEU A 180 5.13 4.34 23.22
CA LEU A 180 6.42 4.65 22.61
C LEU A 180 6.32 4.78 21.07
N GLU A 181 5.61 3.90 20.38
CA GLU A 181 5.40 4.00 18.95
C GLU A 181 4.59 5.25 18.59
N GLY A 182 3.53 5.55 19.34
CA GLY A 182 2.76 6.77 19.14
C GLY A 182 3.56 8.05 19.43
N ALA A 183 4.39 8.07 20.49
CA ALA A 183 5.30 9.18 20.77
C ALA A 183 6.34 9.36 19.65
N PHE A 184 6.86 8.26 19.11
CA PHE A 184 7.77 8.29 17.97
C PHE A 184 7.10 8.85 16.71
N SER A 185 5.84 8.48 16.46
CA SER A 185 5.04 9.02 15.35
C SER A 185 4.85 10.54 15.49
N ILE A 186 4.57 11.02 16.70
CA ILE A 186 4.48 12.48 17.00
C ILE A 186 5.82 13.15 16.74
N LEU A 187 6.92 12.59 17.22
CA LEU A 187 8.28 13.12 17.00
C LEU A 187 8.59 13.24 15.52
N VAL A 188 8.35 12.16 14.73
CA VAL A 188 8.54 12.19 13.28
C VAL A 188 7.63 13.23 12.61
N GLY A 189 6.42 13.42 13.11
CA GLY A 189 5.52 14.50 12.68
C GLY A 189 6.12 15.90 12.88
N PHE A 190 6.70 16.18 14.04
CA PHE A 190 7.41 17.44 14.27
C PHE A 190 8.62 17.60 13.35
N ILE A 191 9.45 16.57 13.22
CA ILE A 191 10.59 16.56 12.30
C ILE A 191 10.12 16.85 10.87
N ALA A 192 9.07 16.19 10.39
CA ALA A 192 8.49 16.45 9.08
C ALA A 192 8.03 17.89 8.92
N GLY A 193 7.41 18.48 9.96
CA GLY A 193 7.00 19.88 9.99
C GLY A 193 8.15 20.88 9.83
N PHE A 194 9.35 20.54 10.27
CA PHE A 194 10.55 21.36 10.06
C PHE A 194 11.16 21.19 8.66
N PHE A 195 11.17 19.98 8.13
CA PHE A 195 11.88 19.65 6.89
C PHE A 195 11.01 19.81 5.63
N LEU A 196 9.70 19.51 5.71
CA LEU A 196 8.82 19.58 4.56
C LEU A 196 8.59 21.04 4.12
N VAL A 197 8.51 21.25 2.82
CA VAL A 197 8.22 22.54 2.20
C VAL A 197 6.98 22.38 1.32
N SER A 198 5.96 23.22 1.50
CA SER A 198 4.70 23.11 0.75
C SER A 198 4.84 23.51 -0.71
N ARG A 199 5.58 24.56 -1.05
CA ARG A 199 5.68 25.12 -2.41
C ARG A 199 7.13 25.17 -2.87
N ILE A 200 7.35 25.00 -4.17
CA ILE A 200 8.69 25.05 -4.79
C ILE A 200 9.34 26.41 -4.52
N GLN A 201 8.56 27.51 -4.56
CA GLN A 201 9.03 28.88 -4.33
C GLN A 201 9.66 29.05 -2.94
N ASP A 202 9.14 28.36 -1.93
CA ASP A 202 9.58 28.48 -0.53
C ASP A 202 10.84 27.66 -0.23
N ALA A 203 11.32 26.87 -1.18
CA ALA A 203 12.49 26.00 -1.01
C ALA A 203 13.80 26.80 -1.02
N LYS A 204 14.33 27.09 0.18
CA LYS A 204 15.60 27.84 0.35
C LYS A 204 16.84 27.10 -0.14
N TRP A 205 16.72 25.80 -0.40
CA TRP A 205 17.80 24.91 -0.86
C TRP A 205 17.87 24.76 -2.40
N LEU A 206 16.92 25.37 -3.14
CA LEU A 206 16.94 25.51 -4.59
C LEU A 206 17.44 26.90 -5.00
N THR A 207 18.23 26.95 -6.07
CA THR A 207 18.55 28.22 -6.75
C THR A 207 17.30 28.73 -7.50
N GLN A 208 17.30 30.02 -7.89
CA GLN A 208 16.16 30.56 -8.65
C GLN A 208 15.98 29.84 -9.98
N GLU A 209 17.08 29.57 -10.71
CA GLU A 209 17.07 28.78 -11.95
C GLU A 209 16.44 27.39 -11.80
N GLU A 210 16.78 26.71 -10.70
CA GLU A 210 16.22 25.37 -10.38
C GLU A 210 14.73 25.44 -10.03
N LYS A 211 14.28 26.51 -9.33
CA LYS A 211 12.87 26.74 -9.03
C LYS A 211 12.08 26.96 -10.32
N ASP A 212 12.55 27.88 -11.15
CA ASP A 212 11.85 28.25 -12.40
C ASP A 212 11.74 27.06 -13.34
N ALA A 213 12.82 26.30 -13.53
CA ALA A 213 12.82 25.08 -14.35
C ALA A 213 11.84 24.03 -13.81
N LEU A 214 11.76 23.84 -12.48
CA LEU A 214 10.89 22.83 -11.87
C LEU A 214 9.41 23.26 -11.94
N ILE A 215 9.12 24.56 -11.72
CA ILE A 215 7.77 25.13 -11.81
C ILE A 215 7.23 24.99 -13.26
N GLU A 216 8.07 25.30 -14.25
CA GLU A 216 7.69 25.18 -15.66
C GLU A 216 7.42 23.74 -16.05
N ALA A 217 8.28 22.78 -15.62
CA ALA A 217 8.10 21.36 -15.90
C ALA A 217 6.79 20.82 -15.29
N VAL A 218 6.50 21.15 -14.03
CA VAL A 218 5.26 20.75 -13.34
C VAL A 218 4.03 21.39 -13.97
N ALA A 219 4.11 22.67 -14.40
CA ALA A 219 3.01 23.37 -15.05
C ALA A 219 2.66 22.72 -16.41
N ARG A 220 3.65 22.38 -17.23
CA ARG A 220 3.46 21.66 -18.51
C ARG A 220 2.71 20.34 -18.33
N ASP A 221 3.11 19.54 -17.33
CA ASP A 221 2.48 18.25 -17.03
C ASP A 221 1.05 18.42 -16.50
N LYS A 222 0.78 19.48 -15.74
CA LYS A 222 -0.55 19.80 -15.25
C LYS A 222 -1.49 20.15 -16.39
N GLU A 223 -1.08 21.02 -17.32
CA GLU A 223 -1.88 21.37 -18.49
C GLU A 223 -2.21 20.16 -19.36
N ALA A 224 -1.26 19.25 -19.55
CA ALA A 224 -1.49 18.01 -20.30
C ALA A 224 -2.55 17.11 -19.64
N ARG A 225 -2.57 17.06 -18.31
CA ARG A 225 -3.58 16.30 -17.53
C ARG A 225 -4.96 16.95 -17.55
N ASP A 226 -5.03 18.26 -17.44
CA ASP A 226 -6.30 18.99 -17.39
C ASP A 226 -7.05 18.92 -18.74
N ARG A 227 -6.34 18.66 -19.85
CA ARG A 227 -6.91 18.40 -21.16
C ARG A 227 -7.51 17.00 -21.32
N ALA A 228 -7.26 16.07 -20.40
CA ALA A 228 -7.78 14.72 -20.49
C ALA A 228 -9.30 14.68 -20.22
N PRO A 229 -10.09 13.92 -21.01
CA PRO A 229 -11.54 13.88 -20.84
C PRO A 229 -11.93 13.22 -19.53
N SER A 230 -12.84 13.84 -18.78
CA SER A 230 -13.41 13.27 -17.56
C SER A 230 -14.46 12.19 -17.91
N VAL A 231 -14.43 11.06 -17.21
CA VAL A 231 -15.40 9.97 -17.36
C VAL A 231 -16.28 9.88 -16.12
N SER A 232 -17.59 9.70 -16.32
CA SER A 232 -18.55 9.55 -15.21
C SER A 232 -18.23 8.31 -14.37
N ARG A 233 -18.06 8.49 -13.06
CA ARG A 233 -17.74 7.42 -12.08
C ARG A 233 -18.79 6.30 -12.08
N TRP A 234 -20.06 6.60 -12.25
CA TRP A 234 -21.16 5.63 -12.27
C TRP A 234 -21.09 4.65 -13.44
N LYS A 235 -20.67 5.11 -14.61
CA LYS A 235 -20.46 4.23 -15.79
C LYS A 235 -19.29 3.25 -15.59
N LEU A 236 -18.34 3.60 -14.73
CA LEU A 236 -17.18 2.74 -14.43
C LEU A 236 -17.54 1.58 -13.51
N ILE A 237 -18.44 1.78 -12.53
CA ILE A 237 -18.88 0.72 -11.61
C ILE A 237 -19.51 -0.44 -12.39
N LEU A 238 -20.26 -0.14 -13.45
CA LEU A 238 -20.93 -1.13 -14.29
C LEU A 238 -20.02 -1.68 -15.43
N HIS A 239 -18.78 -1.21 -15.52
CA HIS A 239 -17.88 -1.68 -16.56
C HIS A 239 -17.35 -3.08 -16.24
N PRO A 240 -17.62 -4.12 -17.07
CA PRO A 240 -17.33 -5.52 -16.72
C PRO A 240 -15.85 -5.76 -16.34
N GLN A 241 -14.93 -5.12 -17.07
CA GLN A 241 -13.49 -5.27 -16.81
C GLN A 241 -13.08 -4.64 -15.46
N VAL A 242 -13.67 -3.50 -15.09
CA VAL A 242 -13.44 -2.86 -13.79
C VAL A 242 -13.99 -3.74 -12.68
N ALA A 243 -15.18 -4.32 -12.85
CA ALA A 243 -15.79 -5.23 -11.87
C ALA A 243 -14.91 -6.49 -11.63
N VAL A 244 -14.41 -7.12 -12.70
CA VAL A 244 -13.50 -8.28 -12.58
C VAL A 244 -12.21 -7.89 -11.86
N LEU A 245 -11.56 -6.79 -12.24
CA LEU A 245 -10.35 -6.31 -11.58
C LEU A 245 -10.60 -5.98 -10.11
N THR A 246 -11.75 -5.39 -9.79
CA THR A 246 -12.16 -5.10 -8.40
C THR A 246 -12.32 -6.39 -7.60
N ALA A 247 -12.99 -7.41 -8.14
CA ALA A 247 -13.16 -8.69 -7.48
C ALA A 247 -11.82 -9.40 -7.22
N VAL A 248 -10.92 -9.41 -8.21
CA VAL A 248 -9.57 -9.98 -8.06
C VAL A 248 -8.79 -9.22 -6.98
N PHE A 249 -8.77 -7.89 -7.02
CA PHE A 249 -8.02 -7.10 -6.05
C PHE A 249 -8.62 -7.21 -4.64
N PHE A 250 -9.94 -7.25 -4.51
CA PHE A 250 -10.62 -7.48 -3.23
C PHE A 250 -10.21 -8.83 -2.62
N ALA A 251 -10.22 -9.92 -3.41
CA ALA A 251 -9.79 -11.23 -2.95
C ALA A 251 -8.30 -11.26 -2.55
N MET A 252 -7.43 -10.57 -3.29
CA MET A 252 -6.03 -10.39 -2.91
C MET A 252 -5.88 -9.60 -1.61
N ALA A 253 -6.68 -8.54 -1.43
CA ALA A 253 -6.68 -7.72 -0.23
C ALA A 253 -7.15 -8.52 1.01
N LEU A 254 -8.17 -9.38 0.86
CA LEU A 254 -8.60 -10.28 1.93
C LEU A 254 -7.41 -11.08 2.48
N THR A 255 -6.66 -11.76 1.62
CA THR A 255 -5.52 -12.58 2.03
C THR A 255 -4.37 -11.73 2.61
N GLY A 256 -4.03 -10.62 1.93
CA GLY A 256 -2.95 -9.74 2.35
C GLY A 256 -3.18 -9.12 3.73
N TYR A 257 -4.35 -8.60 3.99
CA TYR A 257 -4.68 -7.98 5.29
C TYR A 257 -4.83 -9.02 6.41
N ALA A 258 -5.41 -10.21 6.13
CA ALA A 258 -5.47 -11.26 7.14
C ALA A 258 -4.06 -11.68 7.58
N ILE A 259 -3.15 -11.98 6.65
CA ILE A 259 -1.76 -12.32 7.00
C ILE A 259 -1.14 -11.18 7.81
N THR A 260 -1.35 -9.93 7.42
CA THR A 260 -0.76 -8.77 8.11
C THR A 260 -1.21 -8.69 9.58
N PHE A 261 -2.50 -8.89 9.86
CA PHE A 261 -3.03 -8.72 11.22
C PHE A 261 -2.95 -9.97 12.08
N TRP A 262 -2.93 -11.16 11.48
CA TRP A 262 -3.01 -12.42 12.21
C TRP A 262 -1.69 -13.22 12.26
N LEU A 263 -0.69 -12.84 11.42
CA LEU A 263 0.61 -13.54 11.38
C LEU A 263 1.30 -13.61 12.77
N PRO A 264 1.39 -12.52 13.56
CA PRO A 264 2.03 -12.59 14.87
C PRO A 264 1.34 -13.58 15.81
N SER A 265 0.01 -13.56 15.88
CA SER A 265 -0.79 -14.49 16.68
C SER A 265 -0.63 -15.96 16.21
N LEU A 266 -0.50 -16.20 14.90
CA LEU A 266 -0.22 -17.52 14.36
C LEU A 266 1.21 -18.00 14.68
N VAL A 267 2.17 -17.10 14.78
CA VAL A 267 3.54 -17.40 15.21
C VAL A 267 3.57 -17.67 16.72
N GLU A 268 2.76 -16.99 17.51
CA GLU A 268 2.63 -17.20 18.95
C GLU A 268 2.11 -18.60 19.30
N GLU A 269 1.27 -19.20 18.43
CA GLU A 269 0.78 -20.59 18.57
C GLU A 269 1.93 -21.63 18.57
N ILE A 270 3.17 -21.27 18.16
CA ILE A 270 4.35 -22.14 18.28
C ILE A 270 4.65 -22.45 19.75
N GLY A 271 4.40 -21.49 20.65
CA GLY A 271 4.61 -21.62 22.10
C GLY A 271 6.08 -21.48 22.52
N GLY A 272 6.28 -21.03 23.76
CA GLY A 272 7.62 -20.92 24.37
C GLY A 272 8.54 -19.83 23.77
N LEU A 273 8.00 -18.92 22.97
CA LEU A 273 8.74 -17.83 22.34
C LEU A 273 8.59 -16.54 23.14
N SER A 274 9.66 -15.75 23.24
CA SER A 274 9.57 -14.39 23.76
C SER A 274 8.89 -13.47 22.73
N PRO A 275 8.29 -12.32 23.15
CA PRO A 275 7.70 -11.34 22.23
C PRO A 275 8.67 -10.88 21.14
N PHE A 276 9.95 -10.70 21.47
CA PHE A 276 10.98 -10.36 20.50
C PHE A 276 11.21 -11.47 19.47
N GLN A 277 11.20 -12.74 19.90
CA GLN A 277 11.32 -13.89 19.00
C GLN A 277 10.10 -14.02 18.06
N ILE A 278 8.89 -13.77 18.58
CA ILE A 278 7.67 -13.71 17.76
C ILE A 278 7.83 -12.61 16.69
N GLY A 279 8.33 -11.44 17.09
CA GLY A 279 8.61 -10.33 16.17
C GLY A 279 9.61 -10.71 15.08
N LEU A 280 10.72 -11.36 15.43
CA LEU A 280 11.75 -11.81 14.48
C LEU A 280 11.18 -12.85 13.50
N LEU A 281 10.49 -13.85 13.99
CA LEU A 281 9.90 -14.89 13.16
C LEU A 281 8.81 -14.33 12.24
N SER A 282 8.02 -13.36 12.71
CA SER A 282 7.03 -12.66 11.89
C SER A 282 7.64 -11.80 10.78
N ALA A 283 8.92 -11.42 10.88
CA ALA A 283 9.61 -10.69 9.82
C ALA A 283 10.04 -11.61 8.65
N ILE A 284 10.26 -12.90 8.88
CA ILE A 284 10.76 -13.86 7.87
C ILE A 284 9.86 -13.91 6.63
N PRO A 285 8.53 -14.08 6.74
CA PRO A 285 7.65 -14.08 5.58
C PRO A 285 7.78 -12.81 4.72
N TRP A 286 7.95 -11.66 5.35
CA TRP A 286 8.07 -10.38 4.65
C TRP A 286 9.43 -10.20 3.96
N ILE A 287 10.52 -10.68 4.59
CA ILE A 287 11.86 -10.70 3.95
C ILE A 287 11.82 -11.56 2.70
N CYS A 288 11.30 -12.78 2.79
CA CYS A 288 11.16 -13.69 1.66
C CYS A 288 10.26 -13.09 0.56
N ALA A 289 9.16 -12.44 0.96
CA ALA A 289 8.23 -11.80 0.04
C ALA A 289 8.89 -10.64 -0.73
N VAL A 290 9.69 -9.81 -0.06
CA VAL A 290 10.43 -8.71 -0.70
C VAL A 290 11.45 -9.24 -1.72
N ILE A 291 12.24 -10.25 -1.35
CA ILE A 291 13.21 -10.88 -2.25
C ILE A 291 12.50 -11.46 -3.47
N ALA A 292 11.42 -12.21 -3.25
CA ALA A 292 10.63 -12.82 -4.32
C ALA A 292 9.98 -11.78 -5.25
N MET A 293 9.48 -10.68 -4.69
CA MET A 293 8.87 -9.58 -5.45
C MET A 293 9.89 -8.94 -6.42
N TYR A 294 11.11 -8.64 -5.96
CA TYR A 294 12.16 -8.11 -6.84
C TYR A 294 12.58 -9.11 -7.91
N THR A 295 12.76 -10.38 -7.53
CA THR A 295 13.12 -11.46 -8.46
C THR A 295 12.04 -11.64 -9.52
N MET A 296 10.76 -11.72 -9.10
CA MET A 296 9.62 -11.88 -10.00
C MET A 296 9.49 -10.69 -10.96
N SER A 297 9.66 -9.45 -10.47
CA SER A 297 9.61 -8.25 -11.31
C SER A 297 10.64 -8.32 -12.44
N HIS A 298 11.87 -8.71 -12.14
CA HIS A 298 12.93 -8.85 -13.13
C HIS A 298 12.58 -9.85 -14.25
N PHE A 299 11.97 -10.98 -13.92
CA PHE A 299 11.56 -11.97 -14.92
C PHE A 299 10.33 -11.53 -15.71
N THR A 300 9.39 -10.83 -15.09
CA THR A 300 8.11 -10.48 -15.71
C THR A 300 8.12 -9.16 -16.49
N ASP A 301 9.15 -8.32 -16.33
CA ASP A 301 9.25 -7.07 -17.07
C ASP A 301 9.38 -7.28 -18.59
N ARG A 302 9.92 -8.42 -19.01
CA ARG A 302 10.04 -8.82 -20.42
C ARG A 302 8.92 -9.74 -20.90
N ALA A 303 8.01 -10.16 -20.01
CA ALA A 303 6.95 -11.09 -20.36
C ALA A 303 5.86 -10.41 -21.22
N PRO A 304 5.43 -11.00 -22.32
CA PRO A 304 4.38 -10.46 -23.18
C PRO A 304 3.00 -10.49 -22.51
N ASP A 305 2.77 -11.44 -21.61
CA ASP A 305 1.55 -11.59 -20.82
C ASP A 305 1.90 -11.85 -19.34
N ARG A 306 1.36 -11.03 -18.44
CA ARG A 306 1.60 -11.15 -16.99
C ARG A 306 0.55 -12.02 -16.28
N ARG A 307 -0.54 -12.39 -16.93
CA ARG A 307 -1.64 -13.18 -16.32
C ARG A 307 -1.20 -14.53 -15.80
N PRO A 308 -0.42 -15.36 -16.53
CA PRO A 308 0.05 -16.65 -16.02
C PRO A 308 0.89 -16.50 -14.74
N TYR A 309 1.76 -15.51 -14.69
CA TYR A 309 2.59 -15.24 -13.52
C TYR A 309 1.76 -14.78 -12.32
N LEU A 310 0.74 -13.94 -12.56
CA LEU A 310 -0.22 -13.55 -11.54
C LEU A 310 -1.00 -14.75 -11.02
N ALA A 311 -1.49 -15.61 -11.90
CA ALA A 311 -2.19 -16.84 -11.52
C ALA A 311 -1.30 -17.77 -10.68
N ILE A 312 -0.04 -17.99 -11.08
CA ILE A 312 0.94 -18.79 -10.33
C ILE A 312 1.17 -18.16 -8.92
N ALA A 313 1.35 -16.85 -8.84
CA ALA A 313 1.53 -16.16 -7.56
C ALA A 313 0.32 -16.32 -6.64
N LEU A 314 -0.90 -16.25 -7.19
CA LEU A 314 -2.14 -16.45 -6.43
C LEU A 314 -2.34 -17.92 -6.02
N VAL A 315 -1.99 -18.89 -6.87
CA VAL A 315 -1.97 -20.33 -6.53
C VAL A 315 -0.98 -20.56 -5.39
N LEU A 316 0.21 -19.96 -5.45
CA LEU A 316 1.19 -20.05 -4.37
C LEU A 316 0.62 -19.49 -3.05
N SER A 317 -0.08 -18.35 -3.10
CA SER A 317 -0.75 -17.77 -1.94
C SER A 317 -1.86 -18.68 -1.39
N ALA A 318 -2.70 -19.24 -2.27
CA ALA A 318 -3.76 -20.17 -1.90
C ALA A 318 -3.20 -21.45 -1.26
N THR A 319 -2.16 -22.02 -1.89
CA THR A 319 -1.49 -23.22 -1.39
C THR A 319 -0.85 -22.97 -0.03
N GLY A 320 -0.17 -21.82 0.14
CA GLY A 320 0.46 -21.45 1.41
C GLY A 320 -0.56 -21.31 2.55
N THR A 321 -1.68 -20.60 2.31
CA THR A 321 -2.74 -20.45 3.32
C THR A 321 -3.44 -21.78 3.63
N PHE A 322 -3.62 -22.65 2.63
CA PHE A 322 -4.17 -23.98 2.85
C PHE A 322 -3.21 -24.89 3.64
N LEU A 323 -1.94 -24.96 3.25
CA LEU A 323 -0.94 -25.76 3.94
C LEU A 323 -0.73 -25.32 5.38
N ALA A 324 -0.91 -24.04 5.70
CA ALA A 324 -0.82 -23.53 7.07
C ALA A 324 -1.87 -24.15 8.02
N THR A 325 -2.94 -24.76 7.49
CA THR A 325 -3.92 -25.49 8.30
C THR A 325 -3.49 -26.91 8.63
N LEU A 326 -2.41 -27.41 8.01
CA LEU A 326 -1.94 -28.78 8.12
C LEU A 326 -0.62 -28.81 8.91
N GLY A 327 -0.56 -29.62 9.93
CA GLY A 327 0.67 -29.92 10.63
C GLY A 327 0.98 -29.03 11.84
N SER A 328 2.26 -28.89 12.18
CA SER A 328 2.71 -28.13 13.34
C SER A 328 2.73 -26.62 13.08
N PRO A 329 2.70 -25.77 14.13
CA PRO A 329 2.82 -24.31 13.97
C PRO A 329 4.11 -23.87 13.25
N TRP A 330 5.22 -24.59 13.38
CA TRP A 330 6.45 -24.34 12.62
C TRP A 330 6.26 -24.55 11.13
N PHE A 331 5.57 -25.63 10.75
CA PHE A 331 5.19 -25.86 9.35
C PHE A 331 4.23 -24.78 8.86
N GLY A 332 3.32 -24.33 9.73
CA GLY A 332 2.43 -23.20 9.48
C GLY A 332 3.18 -21.91 9.13
N LEU A 333 4.27 -21.59 9.83
CA LEU A 333 5.10 -20.42 9.53
C LEU A 333 5.75 -20.52 8.12
N VAL A 334 6.25 -21.69 7.75
CA VAL A 334 6.81 -21.93 6.40
C VAL A 334 5.72 -21.76 5.34
N ALA A 335 4.55 -22.34 5.58
CA ALA A 335 3.40 -22.24 4.68
C ALA A 335 2.89 -20.79 4.55
N LEU A 336 2.80 -20.04 5.65
CA LEU A 336 2.45 -18.62 5.63
C LEU A 336 3.51 -17.76 4.94
N THR A 337 4.79 -18.15 5.01
CA THR A 337 5.85 -17.53 4.22
C THR A 337 5.57 -17.68 2.73
N LEU A 338 5.18 -18.88 2.30
CA LEU A 338 4.78 -19.15 0.92
C LEU A 338 3.56 -18.29 0.51
N ALA A 339 2.57 -18.17 1.41
CA ALA A 339 1.39 -17.34 1.19
C ALA A 339 1.74 -15.85 1.03
N ALA A 340 2.60 -15.31 1.90
CA ALA A 340 3.06 -13.92 1.84
C ALA A 340 3.86 -13.62 0.56
N VAL A 341 4.75 -14.54 0.16
CA VAL A 341 5.50 -14.49 -1.10
C VAL A 341 4.53 -14.42 -2.29
N GLY A 342 3.59 -15.35 -2.35
CA GLY A 342 2.58 -15.37 -3.41
C GLY A 342 1.77 -14.09 -3.47
N GLY A 343 1.26 -13.62 -2.33
CA GLY A 343 0.45 -12.40 -2.23
C GLY A 343 1.19 -11.13 -2.65
N LYS A 344 2.46 -10.96 -2.25
CA LYS A 344 3.27 -9.78 -2.65
C LYS A 344 3.70 -9.82 -4.10
N CYS A 345 4.07 -10.99 -4.63
CA CYS A 345 4.31 -11.16 -6.07
C CYS A 345 3.05 -10.85 -6.88
N ALA A 346 1.87 -11.34 -6.43
CA ALA A 346 0.61 -11.05 -7.08
C ALA A 346 0.30 -9.54 -7.11
N ALA A 347 0.51 -8.82 -5.99
CA ALA A 347 0.30 -7.37 -5.92
C ALA A 347 1.20 -6.60 -6.89
N THR A 348 2.46 -7.02 -7.06
CA THR A 348 3.41 -6.41 -8.01
C THR A 348 2.98 -6.58 -9.47
N LEU A 349 2.40 -7.74 -9.79
CA LEU A 349 1.96 -8.08 -11.15
C LEU A 349 0.59 -7.50 -11.50
N PHE A 350 -0.30 -7.38 -10.50
CA PHE A 350 -1.68 -6.95 -10.69
C PHE A 350 -1.81 -5.55 -11.26
N TRP A 351 -1.14 -4.55 -10.67
CA TRP A 351 -1.33 -3.15 -11.06
C TRP A 351 -0.91 -2.85 -12.50
N PRO A 352 0.29 -3.27 -12.99
CA PRO A 352 0.64 -3.07 -14.39
C PRO A 352 -0.27 -3.81 -15.35
N MET A 353 -0.74 -5.02 -14.98
CA MET A 353 -1.70 -5.78 -15.76
C MET A 353 -3.06 -5.06 -15.82
N ALA A 354 -3.58 -4.61 -14.69
CA ALA A 354 -4.84 -3.88 -14.61
C ALA A 354 -4.81 -2.58 -15.44
N GLN A 355 -3.68 -1.85 -15.36
CA GLN A 355 -3.47 -0.64 -16.16
C GLN A 355 -3.45 -0.92 -17.67
N SER A 356 -2.81 -2.01 -18.09
CA SER A 356 -2.74 -2.38 -19.52
C SER A 356 -4.04 -3.00 -20.05
N GLY A 357 -4.88 -3.54 -19.18
CA GLY A 357 -6.17 -4.15 -19.51
C GLY A 357 -7.34 -3.19 -19.66
N LEU A 358 -7.15 -1.92 -19.33
CA LEU A 358 -8.18 -0.87 -19.44
C LEU A 358 -7.88 0.11 -20.55
N ASP A 359 -8.91 0.61 -21.22
CA ASP A 359 -8.77 1.68 -22.20
C ASP A 359 -8.21 2.95 -21.54
N LEU A 360 -7.33 3.69 -22.24
CA LEU A 360 -6.66 4.89 -21.71
C LEU A 360 -7.62 5.91 -21.09
N LYS A 361 -8.84 6.04 -21.65
CA LYS A 361 -9.86 6.98 -21.17
C LYS A 361 -10.44 6.63 -19.81
N ILE A 362 -10.46 5.34 -19.47
CA ILE A 362 -11.06 4.82 -18.23
C ILE A 362 -10.02 4.25 -17.25
N ALA A 363 -8.77 4.14 -17.65
CA ALA A 363 -7.73 3.48 -16.84
C ALA A 363 -7.54 4.17 -15.48
N ALA A 364 -7.28 5.47 -15.46
CA ALA A 364 -7.02 6.17 -14.20
C ALA A 364 -8.23 6.15 -13.24
N PRO A 365 -9.45 6.54 -13.64
CA PRO A 365 -10.60 6.48 -12.74
C PRO A 365 -11.06 5.05 -12.44
N GLY A 366 -10.88 4.10 -13.37
CA GLY A 366 -11.16 2.68 -13.14
C GLY A 366 -10.24 2.06 -12.09
N LEU A 367 -8.93 2.31 -12.18
CA LEU A 367 -7.97 1.83 -11.18
C LEU A 367 -8.20 2.45 -9.79
N ALA A 368 -8.60 3.72 -9.74
CA ALA A 368 -8.98 4.36 -8.47
C ALA A 368 -10.19 3.65 -7.83
N LEU A 369 -11.19 3.30 -8.63
CA LEU A 369 -12.35 2.54 -8.15
C LEU A 369 -11.98 1.13 -7.68
N VAL A 370 -11.16 0.41 -8.47
CA VAL A 370 -10.62 -0.90 -8.10
C VAL A 370 -9.89 -0.82 -6.73
N ASN A 371 -9.05 0.18 -6.54
CA ASN A 371 -8.34 0.38 -5.28
C ASN A 371 -9.29 0.67 -4.12
N SER A 372 -10.23 1.59 -4.30
CA SER A 372 -11.14 2.01 -3.22
C SER A 372 -12.04 0.87 -2.75
N ILE A 373 -12.67 0.14 -3.69
CA ILE A 373 -13.55 -0.98 -3.35
C ILE A 373 -12.73 -2.18 -2.85
N GLY A 374 -11.59 -2.47 -3.51
CA GLY A 374 -10.74 -3.58 -3.14
C GLY A 374 -10.16 -3.44 -1.73
N ASN A 375 -9.82 -2.22 -1.29
CA ASN A 375 -9.34 -1.97 0.07
C ASN A 375 -10.41 -2.19 1.16
N LEU A 376 -11.70 -2.29 0.82
CA LEU A 376 -12.72 -2.76 1.78
C LEU A 376 -12.46 -4.20 2.24
N GLY A 377 -11.66 -4.97 1.50
CA GLY A 377 -11.11 -6.24 1.99
C GLY A 377 -10.35 -6.10 3.31
N GLY A 378 -9.76 -4.93 3.58
CA GLY A 378 -9.12 -4.61 4.87
C GLY A 378 -10.10 -4.53 6.05
N PHE A 379 -11.37 -4.21 5.80
CA PHE A 379 -12.43 -4.30 6.81
C PHE A 379 -12.95 -5.74 6.96
N VAL A 380 -13.28 -6.36 5.83
CA VAL A 380 -13.91 -7.69 5.82
C VAL A 380 -12.97 -8.77 6.35
N SER A 381 -11.71 -8.75 5.93
CA SER A 381 -10.74 -9.81 6.20
C SER A 381 -10.47 -10.05 7.69
N PRO A 382 -10.00 -9.08 8.48
CA PRO A 382 -9.73 -9.32 9.90
C PRO A 382 -11.01 -9.61 10.68
N THR A 383 -12.14 -9.01 10.31
CA THR A 383 -13.44 -9.24 10.95
C THR A 383 -13.92 -10.68 10.73
N LEU A 384 -13.88 -11.15 9.48
CA LEU A 384 -14.29 -12.50 9.13
C LEU A 384 -13.38 -13.56 9.77
N PHE A 385 -12.06 -13.34 9.74
CA PHE A 385 -11.11 -14.24 10.36
C PHE A 385 -11.35 -14.34 11.86
N GLY A 386 -11.52 -13.21 12.57
CA GLY A 386 -11.80 -13.16 13.99
C GLY A 386 -13.11 -13.85 14.37
N TYR A 387 -14.18 -13.62 13.60
CA TYR A 387 -15.47 -14.30 13.77
C TYR A 387 -15.33 -15.82 13.63
N LEU A 388 -14.61 -16.29 12.61
CA LEU A 388 -14.38 -17.72 12.42
C LEU A 388 -13.52 -18.31 13.55
N LYS A 389 -12.50 -17.60 14.04
CA LYS A 389 -11.67 -18.04 15.16
C LYS A 389 -12.52 -18.22 16.44
N ASP A 390 -13.40 -17.26 16.76
CA ASP A 390 -14.26 -17.35 17.95
C ASP A 390 -15.32 -18.46 17.83
N THR A 391 -15.92 -18.65 16.64
CA THR A 391 -17.01 -19.63 16.42
C THR A 391 -16.51 -21.06 16.29
N THR A 392 -15.33 -21.27 15.71
CA THR A 392 -14.77 -22.61 15.47
C THR A 392 -13.74 -23.02 16.54
N GLY A 393 -13.28 -22.08 17.38
CA GLY A 393 -12.19 -22.29 18.34
C GLY A 393 -10.82 -22.51 17.67
N SER A 394 -10.68 -22.24 16.35
CA SER A 394 -9.48 -22.51 15.56
C SER A 394 -9.22 -21.43 14.53
N THR A 395 -7.96 -21.17 14.25
CA THR A 395 -7.50 -20.29 13.15
C THR A 395 -7.74 -20.90 11.75
N ASN A 396 -7.93 -22.22 11.68
CA ASN A 396 -8.08 -22.97 10.42
C ASN A 396 -9.26 -22.46 9.56
N GLY A 397 -10.41 -22.13 10.18
CA GLY A 397 -11.56 -21.59 9.46
C GLY A 397 -11.25 -20.30 8.69
N GLY A 398 -10.49 -19.40 9.32
CA GLY A 398 -9.97 -18.19 8.68
C GLY A 398 -9.04 -18.52 7.51
N LEU A 399 -8.06 -19.41 7.71
CA LEU A 399 -7.09 -19.80 6.70
C LEU A 399 -7.75 -20.47 5.48
N TYR A 400 -8.75 -21.34 5.67
CA TYR A 400 -9.53 -21.91 4.56
C TYR A 400 -10.26 -20.84 3.75
N THR A 401 -10.82 -19.84 4.42
CA THR A 401 -11.50 -18.72 3.74
C THR A 401 -10.53 -17.92 2.87
N LEU A 402 -9.30 -17.67 3.37
CA LEU A 402 -8.26 -16.97 2.61
C LEU A 402 -7.77 -17.78 1.41
N SER A 403 -7.63 -19.10 1.59
CA SER A 403 -7.28 -20.00 0.50
C SER A 403 -8.36 -19.97 -0.58
N ALA A 404 -9.64 -20.07 -0.20
CA ALA A 404 -10.76 -19.98 -1.13
C ALA A 404 -10.79 -18.61 -1.86
N ALA A 405 -10.57 -17.50 -1.14
CA ALA A 405 -10.49 -16.17 -1.74
C ALA A 405 -9.36 -16.07 -2.78
N SER A 406 -8.18 -16.63 -2.48
CA SER A 406 -7.05 -16.66 -3.42
C SER A 406 -7.37 -17.52 -4.66
N VAL A 407 -8.04 -18.65 -4.50
CA VAL A 407 -8.53 -19.48 -5.64
C VAL A 407 -9.55 -18.73 -6.49
N LEU A 408 -10.49 -18.03 -5.87
CA LEU A 408 -11.43 -17.16 -6.59
C LEU A 408 -10.72 -16.05 -7.37
N ALA A 409 -9.65 -15.49 -6.81
CA ALA A 409 -8.82 -14.52 -7.52
C ALA A 409 -8.14 -15.16 -8.75
N VAL A 410 -7.62 -16.39 -8.65
CA VAL A 410 -7.07 -17.15 -9.80
C VAL A 410 -8.11 -17.29 -10.92
N VAL A 411 -9.33 -17.72 -10.56
CA VAL A 411 -10.44 -17.81 -11.52
C VAL A 411 -10.76 -16.46 -12.13
N GLY A 412 -10.79 -15.40 -11.32
CA GLY A 412 -11.02 -14.03 -11.79
C GLY A 412 -9.98 -13.56 -12.81
N VAL A 413 -8.71 -13.94 -12.64
CA VAL A 413 -7.63 -13.59 -13.59
C VAL A 413 -7.91 -14.12 -15.00
N ALA A 414 -8.56 -15.29 -15.13
CA ALA A 414 -8.91 -15.85 -16.44
C ALA A 414 -9.89 -14.95 -17.24
N PHE A 415 -10.71 -14.16 -16.56
CA PHE A 415 -11.65 -13.21 -17.16
C PHE A 415 -11.06 -11.82 -17.42
N VAL A 416 -9.82 -11.56 -17.00
CA VAL A 416 -9.15 -10.28 -17.30
C VAL A 416 -8.76 -10.24 -18.77
N ARG A 417 -9.27 -9.24 -19.49
CA ARG A 417 -8.97 -9.06 -20.91
C ARG A 417 -7.50 -8.68 -21.12
N HIS A 418 -6.88 -9.31 -22.10
CA HIS A 418 -5.53 -8.95 -22.56
C HIS A 418 -5.67 -7.99 -23.75
N THR A 419 -5.33 -6.73 -23.55
CA THR A 419 -5.16 -5.82 -24.68
C THR A 419 -3.78 -6.10 -25.27
N LYS A 420 -3.73 -6.80 -26.41
CA LYS A 420 -2.49 -6.93 -27.18
C LYS A 420 -2.01 -5.51 -27.46
N ARG A 421 -0.96 -5.08 -26.81
CA ARG A 421 -0.21 -3.88 -27.16
C ARG A 421 0.30 -4.13 -28.57
N GLY A 422 -0.38 -3.58 -29.59
CA GLY A 422 0.05 -3.72 -30.98
C GLY A 422 1.51 -3.31 -31.05
N MET A 423 2.35 -4.22 -31.51
CA MET A 423 3.69 -3.92 -31.97
C MET A 423 3.56 -2.97 -33.19
N ARG A 424 3.29 -1.68 -32.93
CA ARG A 424 3.61 -0.61 -33.85
C ARG A 424 5.03 -0.14 -33.54
N GLY A 425 5.96 -1.05 -33.74
CA GLY A 425 7.37 -0.78 -33.85
C GLY A 425 7.73 -0.93 -35.31
N GLY A 426 8.09 0.14 -35.92
CA GLY A 426 8.81 0.35 -37.13
C GLY A 426 9.16 -0.84 -38.04
N THR A 427 8.50 -0.95 -39.17
CA THR A 427 9.10 -1.37 -40.44
C THR A 427 8.23 -0.76 -41.52
N GLY A 428 8.83 0.07 -42.34
CA GLY A 428 8.17 0.58 -43.54
C GLY A 428 8.31 2.08 -43.79
N ALA A 429 9.51 2.60 -43.62
CA ALA A 429 9.91 3.73 -44.50
C ALA A 429 10.13 3.17 -45.89
N GLY A 430 9.03 2.82 -46.54
CA GLY A 430 8.99 2.61 -47.98
C GLY A 430 9.01 3.98 -48.66
N THR A 431 10.18 4.38 -49.05
CA THR A 431 10.45 5.49 -49.98
C THR A 431 9.80 5.16 -51.33
N THR A 432 8.57 5.57 -51.54
CA THR A 432 8.02 5.68 -52.91
C THR A 432 8.44 7.02 -53.47
N ALA A 433 9.54 6.99 -54.19
CA ALA A 433 9.92 8.05 -55.10
C ALA A 433 8.80 8.23 -56.13
N VAL A 434 8.08 9.34 -56.06
CA VAL A 434 7.21 9.80 -57.10
C VAL A 434 8.12 10.37 -58.20
N VAL A 435 8.34 9.56 -59.23
CA VAL A 435 8.94 10.01 -60.50
C VAL A 435 7.96 10.96 -61.17
N GLY A 436 8.28 12.25 -61.14
CA GLY A 436 7.57 13.28 -61.88
C GLY A 436 7.79 13.06 -63.37
N LYS A 437 6.71 12.91 -64.13
CA LYS A 437 6.70 13.02 -65.57
C LYS A 437 7.03 14.46 -65.99
N PRO A 438 7.87 14.67 -67.06
CA PRO A 438 8.07 15.99 -67.59
C PRO A 438 6.86 16.40 -68.49
N VAL A 439 6.32 17.56 -68.20
CA VAL A 439 5.34 18.22 -69.07
C VAL A 439 6.11 18.83 -70.24
N ALA A 440 5.81 18.34 -71.45
CA ALA A 440 6.31 18.89 -72.73
C ALA A 440 5.74 20.29 -72.94
N GLY A 441 6.59 21.19 -73.39
CA GLY A 441 6.23 22.53 -73.69
C GLY A 441 5.37 22.67 -74.98
N GLU A 442 4.58 23.72 -75.00
CA GLU A 442 4.11 24.32 -76.24
C GLU A 442 4.51 25.77 -76.25
N ALA A 443 5.20 26.08 -77.34
CA ALA A 443 5.56 27.42 -77.73
C ALA A 443 4.32 28.15 -78.35
N ARG A 444 4.09 29.33 -77.85
CA ARG A 444 3.87 30.54 -78.70
C ARG A 444 3.79 31.79 -77.83
#